data_832df345b67ea77e9cb1d88d254ae467
#
_entry.id   832df345b67ea77e9cb1d88d254ae467
#
_cell.length_a   1.000
_cell.length_b   1.000
_cell.length_c   1.000
_cell.angle_alpha   90.00
_cell.angle_beta   90.00
_cell.angle_gamma   90.00
#
_symmetry.space_group_name_H-M   'P 1'
#
loop_
_entity.id
_entity.type
_entity.pdbx_description
1 polymer ?
#
loop_
_entity_poly.entity_id
_entity_poly.type
_entity_poly.pdbx_seq_one_letter_code
_entity_poly.pdbx_strand_id
1 'polypeptide(L)'
;MHASRILICDDEPALRELMRIALVGDYEFEEAETVAEAIEVADRFRPDIVLVDLMMPGGSGLDVIRHLAADPALQHAGCVVVSAFAAESDLEEAREAGAAAFVSKPFDPDELSATVASLLVRDR
;
A
#
# COMPACT_ATOMS: atom_id res chain seq x y z
N MET A 1 -19.80 -8.21 -9.77
CA MET A 1 -18.49 -7.58 -9.81
C MET A 1 -18.29 -6.72 -8.59
N HIS A 2 -17.10 -6.77 -8.02
CA HIS A 2 -16.79 -6.03 -6.81
C HIS A 2 -15.79 -4.93 -7.11
N ALA A 3 -15.95 -3.79 -6.43
CA ALA A 3 -14.92 -2.78 -6.42
C ALA A 3 -13.67 -3.38 -5.78
N SER A 4 -12.52 -3.04 -6.32
CA SER A 4 -11.25 -3.45 -5.71
C SER A 4 -11.03 -2.65 -4.44
N ARG A 5 -10.48 -3.29 -3.42
CA ARG A 5 -10.28 -2.68 -2.10
C ARG A 5 -8.84 -2.20 -1.96
N ILE A 6 -8.70 -0.94 -1.63
CA ILE A 6 -7.39 -0.31 -1.49
C ILE A 6 -7.23 0.26 -0.09
N LEU A 7 -6.18 -0.17 0.60
CA LEU A 7 -5.81 0.37 1.90
C LEU A 7 -4.65 1.34 1.72
N ILE A 8 -4.81 2.55 2.24
CA ILE A 8 -3.78 3.59 2.15
C ILE A 8 -3.19 3.83 3.54
N CYS A 9 -1.91 3.54 3.70
CA CYS A 9 -1.20 3.65 4.96
C CYS A 9 -0.16 4.77 4.90
N ASP A 10 -0.47 5.90 5.52
CA ASP A 10 0.39 7.08 5.57
C ASP A 10 -0.08 7.94 6.73
N ASP A 11 0.85 8.51 7.49
CA ASP A 11 0.49 9.34 8.64
C ASP A 11 0.04 10.75 8.28
N GLU A 12 0.19 11.17 7.03
CA GLU A 12 -0.22 12.49 6.57
C GLU A 12 -1.59 12.46 5.90
N PRO A 13 -2.65 13.04 6.51
CA PRO A 13 -3.99 13.01 5.92
C PRO A 13 -4.06 13.62 4.51
N ALA A 14 -3.30 14.68 4.28
CA ALA A 14 -3.31 15.35 2.97
C ALA A 14 -2.76 14.43 1.88
N LEU A 15 -1.74 13.63 2.20
CA LEU A 15 -1.19 12.68 1.22
C LEU A 15 -2.14 11.53 0.96
N ARG A 16 -2.83 11.03 2.00
CA ARG A 16 -3.84 10.00 1.80
C ARG A 16 -4.94 10.49 0.86
N GLU A 17 -5.38 11.72 1.04
CA GLU A 17 -6.41 12.30 0.16
C GLU A 17 -5.91 12.42 -1.27
N LEU A 18 -4.67 12.89 -1.46
CA LEU A 18 -4.09 12.99 -2.79
C LEU A 18 -3.98 11.64 -3.49
N MET A 19 -3.61 10.60 -2.75
CA MET A 19 -3.55 9.25 -3.29
C MET A 19 -4.94 8.77 -3.72
N ARG A 20 -5.96 9.01 -2.90
CA ARG A 20 -7.32 8.63 -3.26
C ARG A 20 -7.78 9.33 -4.54
N ILE A 21 -7.50 10.62 -4.66
CA ILE A 21 -7.87 11.39 -5.84
C ILE A 21 -7.11 10.90 -7.07
N ALA A 22 -5.86 10.51 -6.90
CA ALA A 22 -5.02 10.03 -8.01
C ALA A 22 -5.50 8.70 -8.57
N LEU A 23 -6.12 7.86 -7.74
CA LEU A 23 -6.50 6.52 -8.16
C LEU A 23 -7.85 6.54 -8.87
N VAL A 24 -7.79 6.36 -10.18
CA VAL A 24 -8.96 6.36 -11.05
C VAL A 24 -9.41 4.93 -11.28
N GLY A 25 -10.66 4.64 -10.93
CA GLY A 25 -11.23 3.31 -11.09
C GLY A 25 -12.36 3.08 -10.11
N ASP A 26 -12.89 1.87 -10.13
CA ASP A 26 -13.96 1.48 -9.22
C ASP A 26 -13.32 0.87 -7.96
N TYR A 27 -13.03 1.71 -6.99
CA TYR A 27 -12.30 1.31 -5.79
C TYR A 27 -13.06 1.66 -4.51
N GLU A 28 -12.91 0.79 -3.50
CA GLU A 28 -13.29 1.09 -2.13
C GLU A 28 -12.01 1.37 -1.35
N PHE A 29 -12.03 2.39 -0.51
CA PHE A 29 -10.85 2.82 0.22
C PHE A 29 -11.03 2.71 1.73
N GLU A 30 -9.95 2.30 2.41
CA GLU A 30 -9.77 2.47 3.84
C GLU A 30 -8.42 3.12 4.05
N GLU A 31 -8.24 3.76 5.20
CA GLU A 31 -7.01 4.49 5.49
C GLU A 31 -6.49 4.11 6.88
N ALA A 32 -5.18 4.21 7.04
CA ALA A 32 -4.52 3.97 8.31
C ALA A 32 -3.36 4.94 8.46
N GLU A 33 -3.12 5.42 9.67
CA GLU A 33 -2.03 6.36 9.92
C GLU A 33 -0.90 5.78 10.78
N THR A 34 -1.09 4.59 11.35
CA THR A 34 -0.07 3.90 12.12
C THR A 34 0.07 2.45 11.68
N VAL A 35 1.17 1.82 12.04
CA VAL A 35 1.39 0.41 11.73
C VAL A 35 0.31 -0.47 12.35
N ALA A 36 -0.02 -0.23 13.63
CA ALA A 36 -1.05 -1.02 14.31
C ALA A 36 -2.41 -0.89 13.65
N GLU A 37 -2.79 0.34 13.28
CA GLU A 37 -4.05 0.57 12.60
C GLU A 37 -4.07 -0.09 11.21
N ALA A 38 -2.95 -0.02 10.49
CA ALA A 38 -2.85 -0.63 9.17
C ALA A 38 -3.08 -2.14 9.25
N ILE A 39 -2.49 -2.79 10.24
CA ILE A 39 -2.65 -4.24 10.44
C ILE A 39 -4.09 -4.57 10.79
N GLU A 40 -4.70 -3.81 11.69
CA GLU A 40 -6.09 -4.02 12.08
C GLU A 40 -7.04 -3.85 10.89
N VAL A 41 -6.85 -2.78 10.12
CA VAL A 41 -7.69 -2.52 8.96
C VAL A 41 -7.48 -3.60 7.89
N ALA A 42 -6.24 -4.03 7.67
CA ALA A 42 -5.96 -5.09 6.69
C ALA A 42 -6.70 -6.38 7.03
N ASP A 43 -6.70 -6.76 8.31
CA ASP A 43 -7.35 -7.99 8.75
C ASP A 43 -8.86 -7.95 8.52
N ARG A 44 -9.47 -6.79 8.72
CA ARG A 44 -10.90 -6.59 8.59
C ARG A 44 -11.33 -6.34 7.15
N PHE A 45 -10.61 -5.47 6.46
CA PHE A 45 -10.97 -4.97 5.13
C PHE A 45 -10.57 -5.93 4.02
N ARG A 46 -9.49 -6.68 4.22
CA ARG A 46 -8.93 -7.63 3.23
C ARG A 46 -8.66 -6.95 1.89
N PRO A 47 -7.71 -6.01 1.86
CA PRO A 47 -7.45 -5.22 0.66
C PRO A 47 -6.88 -6.04 -0.49
N ASP A 48 -7.13 -5.59 -1.70
CA ASP A 48 -6.50 -6.12 -2.90
C ASP A 48 -5.18 -5.41 -3.18
N ILE A 49 -5.09 -4.13 -2.77
CA ILE A 49 -3.89 -3.31 -2.90
C ILE A 49 -3.65 -2.59 -1.58
N VAL A 50 -2.40 -2.51 -1.17
CA VAL A 50 -2.00 -1.72 -0.01
C VAL A 50 -0.92 -0.73 -0.45
N LEU A 51 -1.21 0.55 -0.28
CA LEU A 51 -0.22 1.61 -0.47
C LEU A 51 0.36 1.90 0.91
N VAL A 52 1.66 1.76 1.07
CA VAL A 52 2.27 1.84 2.39
C VAL A 52 3.54 2.70 2.38
N ASP A 53 3.60 3.65 3.30
CA ASP A 53 4.82 4.42 3.55
C ASP A 53 5.69 3.62 4.52
N LEU A 54 6.97 3.53 4.24
CA LEU A 54 7.90 2.83 5.13
C LEU A 54 8.09 3.58 6.46
N MET A 55 7.83 4.89 6.46
CA MET A 55 8.02 5.73 7.64
C MET A 55 6.68 6.12 8.25
N MET A 56 6.21 5.31 9.21
CA MET A 56 4.97 5.58 9.94
C MET A 56 5.18 5.45 11.43
N PRO A 57 4.36 6.16 12.25
CA PRO A 57 4.41 6.00 13.70
C PRO A 57 4.14 4.55 14.12
N GLY A 58 4.83 4.12 15.16
CA GLY A 58 4.62 2.80 15.75
C GLY A 58 5.39 1.67 15.10
N GLY A 59 6.34 1.99 14.20
CA GLY A 59 7.16 0.99 13.56
C GLY A 59 7.48 1.34 12.12
N SER A 60 7.72 0.34 11.31
CA SER A 60 8.02 0.50 9.90
C SER A 60 6.90 -0.06 9.04
N GLY A 61 6.70 0.53 7.86
CA GLY A 61 5.80 -0.04 6.86
C GLY A 61 6.18 -1.47 6.48
N LEU A 62 7.43 -1.86 6.71
CA LEU A 62 7.86 -3.25 6.52
C LEU A 62 7.06 -4.22 7.35
N ASP A 63 6.66 -3.81 8.56
CA ASP A 63 5.87 -4.66 9.43
C ASP A 63 4.49 -4.94 8.83
N VAL A 64 3.93 -3.96 8.15
CA VAL A 64 2.65 -4.13 7.45
C VAL A 64 2.83 -5.13 6.30
N ILE A 65 3.88 -4.96 5.51
CA ILE A 65 4.15 -5.84 4.36
C ILE A 65 4.34 -7.28 4.84
N ARG A 66 5.11 -7.48 5.91
CA ARG A 66 5.37 -8.80 6.48
C ARG A 66 4.10 -9.44 7.02
N HIS A 67 3.24 -8.63 7.65
CA HIS A 67 1.96 -9.13 8.15
C HIS A 67 1.09 -9.68 7.02
N LEU A 68 1.01 -8.94 5.92
CA LEU A 68 0.23 -9.39 4.76
C LEU A 68 0.81 -10.68 4.17
N ALA A 69 2.12 -10.74 4.04
CA ALA A 69 2.78 -11.91 3.45
C ALA A 69 2.64 -13.17 4.31
N ALA A 70 2.51 -13.00 5.62
CA ALA A 70 2.43 -14.11 6.56
C ALA A 70 1.03 -14.71 6.68
N ASP A 71 0.00 -14.03 6.21
CA ASP A 71 -1.39 -14.48 6.33
C ASP A 71 -1.92 -14.96 4.99
N PRO A 72 -2.28 -16.25 4.86
CA PRO A 72 -2.82 -16.77 3.59
C PRO A 72 -4.04 -16.01 3.08
N ALA A 73 -4.83 -15.40 3.97
CA ALA A 73 -6.01 -14.63 3.58
C ALA A 73 -5.64 -13.28 2.99
N LEU A 74 -4.41 -12.80 3.19
CA LEU A 74 -3.96 -11.47 2.79
C LEU A 74 -2.82 -11.49 1.77
N GLN A 75 -2.23 -12.66 1.49
CA GLN A 75 -1.06 -12.78 0.62
C GLN A 75 -1.28 -12.27 -0.80
N HIS A 76 -2.53 -12.28 -1.25
CA HIS A 76 -2.85 -11.84 -2.61
C HIS A 76 -2.75 -10.32 -2.78
N ALA A 77 -2.71 -9.57 -1.69
CA ALA A 77 -2.67 -8.12 -1.76
C ALA A 77 -1.37 -7.64 -2.40
N GLY A 78 -1.48 -6.77 -3.39
CA GLY A 78 -0.33 -6.13 -4.00
C GLY A 78 0.14 -4.96 -3.13
N CYS A 79 1.34 -5.04 -2.60
CA CYS A 79 1.90 -3.98 -1.77
C CYS A 79 2.71 -3.01 -2.61
N VAL A 80 2.32 -1.74 -2.58
CA VAL A 80 3.05 -0.66 -3.25
C VAL A 80 3.65 0.24 -2.18
N VAL A 81 4.97 0.35 -2.15
CA VAL A 81 5.65 1.27 -1.23
C VAL A 81 5.62 2.67 -1.85
N VAL A 82 5.05 3.64 -1.13
CA VAL A 82 5.01 5.04 -1.54
C VAL A 82 5.78 5.83 -0.49
N SER A 83 7.02 6.22 -0.77
CA SER A 83 7.90 6.81 0.22
C SER A 83 8.72 7.96 -0.35
N ALA A 84 8.94 9.00 0.48
CA ALA A 84 9.68 10.21 0.05
C ALA A 84 11.15 9.91 -0.17
N PHE A 85 11.72 9.09 0.68
CA PHE A 85 13.13 8.77 0.62
C PHE A 85 13.36 7.41 1.27
N ALA A 86 14.08 6.56 0.55
CA ALA A 86 14.43 5.27 1.09
C ALA A 86 15.82 4.91 0.57
N ALA A 87 16.68 4.42 1.46
CA ALA A 87 17.97 3.87 1.05
C ALA A 87 17.71 2.62 0.22
N GLU A 88 18.64 2.29 -0.66
CA GLU A 88 18.48 1.11 -1.51
C GLU A 88 18.31 -0.15 -0.69
N SER A 89 18.98 -0.23 0.48
CA SER A 89 18.81 -1.34 1.39
C SER A 89 17.38 -1.47 1.93
N ASP A 90 16.70 -0.34 2.16
CA ASP A 90 15.31 -0.34 2.62
C ASP A 90 14.38 -0.86 1.53
N LEU A 91 14.63 -0.47 0.29
CA LEU A 91 13.84 -0.94 -0.85
C LEU A 91 14.02 -2.43 -1.07
N GLU A 92 15.26 -2.91 -0.94
CA GLU A 92 15.54 -4.33 -1.08
C GLU A 92 14.88 -5.14 0.02
N GLU A 93 14.92 -4.65 1.26
CA GLU A 93 14.27 -5.29 2.38
C GLU A 93 12.75 -5.36 2.16
N ALA A 94 12.16 -4.28 1.64
CA ALA A 94 10.74 -4.24 1.34
C ALA A 94 10.38 -5.24 0.24
N ARG A 95 11.22 -5.34 -0.78
CA ARG A 95 11.00 -6.28 -1.87
C ARG A 95 11.05 -7.72 -1.36
N GLU A 96 12.03 -8.04 -0.53
CA GLU A 96 12.16 -9.36 0.07
C GLU A 96 10.98 -9.68 0.98
N ALA A 97 10.42 -8.67 1.65
CA ALA A 97 9.25 -8.84 2.50
C ALA A 97 7.97 -9.08 1.71
N GLY A 98 7.93 -8.70 0.42
CA GLY A 98 6.78 -8.94 -0.42
C GLY A 98 6.25 -7.73 -1.19
N ALA A 99 6.94 -6.60 -1.16
CA ALA A 99 6.50 -5.42 -1.90
C ALA A 99 6.57 -5.69 -3.41
N ALA A 100 5.50 -5.32 -4.11
CA ALA A 100 5.37 -5.57 -5.54
C ALA A 100 5.83 -4.39 -6.39
N ALA A 101 5.78 -3.18 -5.84
CA ALA A 101 6.16 -1.97 -6.59
C ALA A 101 6.58 -0.86 -5.64
N PHE A 102 7.25 0.14 -6.19
CA PHE A 102 7.77 1.29 -5.45
C PHE A 102 7.43 2.57 -6.21
N VAL A 103 6.90 3.55 -5.50
CA VAL A 103 6.59 4.86 -6.06
C VAL A 103 7.20 5.90 -5.12
N SER A 104 8.01 6.80 -5.65
CA SER A 104 8.65 7.82 -4.82
C SER A 104 7.75 9.04 -4.62
N LYS A 105 7.90 9.71 -3.49
CA LYS A 105 7.23 10.97 -3.22
C LYS A 105 8.15 12.13 -3.61
N PRO A 106 7.62 13.21 -4.14
CA PRO A 106 6.23 13.41 -4.53
C PRO A 106 5.86 12.50 -5.70
N PHE A 107 4.73 11.85 -5.61
CA PHE A 107 4.33 10.89 -6.63
C PHE A 107 3.64 11.58 -7.81
N ASP A 108 3.80 10.96 -8.98
CA ASP A 108 3.04 11.33 -10.16
C ASP A 108 1.69 10.60 -10.09
N PRO A 109 0.56 11.33 -10.11
CA PRO A 109 -0.76 10.69 -10.01
C PRO A 109 -1.01 9.61 -11.08
N ASP A 110 -0.56 9.87 -12.30
CA ASP A 110 -0.75 8.92 -13.39
C ASP A 110 0.09 7.66 -13.19
N GLU A 111 1.31 7.82 -12.71
CA GLU A 111 2.18 6.69 -12.40
C GLU A 111 1.58 5.83 -11.29
N LEU A 112 1.08 6.45 -10.23
CA LEU A 112 0.47 5.73 -9.12
C LEU A 112 -0.75 4.96 -9.60
N SER A 113 -1.63 5.61 -10.35
CA SER A 113 -2.83 4.98 -10.88
C SER A 113 -2.49 3.81 -11.81
N ALA A 114 -1.52 3.98 -12.68
CA ALA A 114 -1.11 2.92 -13.62
C ALA A 114 -0.49 1.73 -12.87
N THR A 115 0.32 2.00 -11.83
CA THR A 115 0.94 0.96 -11.03
C THR A 115 -0.13 0.09 -10.34
N VAL A 116 -1.10 0.73 -9.71
CA VAL A 116 -2.19 0.02 -9.04
C VAL A 116 -2.99 -0.80 -10.04
N ALA A 117 -3.37 -0.20 -11.16
CA ALA A 117 -4.16 -0.90 -12.18
C ALA A 117 -3.43 -2.13 -12.72
N SER A 118 -2.11 -2.01 -12.94
CA SER A 118 -1.33 -3.13 -13.47
C SER A 118 -1.26 -4.30 -12.50
N LEU A 119 -1.19 -4.03 -11.21
CA LEU A 119 -1.16 -5.08 -10.19
C LEU A 119 -2.51 -5.78 -10.08
N LEU A 120 -3.61 -5.05 -10.21
CA LEU A 120 -4.95 -5.63 -10.17
C LEU A 120 -5.20 -6.56 -11.36
N VAL A 121 -4.71 -6.20 -12.53
CA VAL A 121 -4.83 -7.05 -13.72
C VAL A 121 -4.07 -8.36 -13.54
N ARG A 122 -2.89 -8.31 -12.89
CA ARG A 122 -2.05 -9.49 -12.69
C ARG A 122 -2.63 -10.49 -11.71
N ASP A 123 -3.52 -10.04 -10.84
CA ASP A 123 -4.14 -10.90 -9.81
C ASP A 123 -5.31 -11.71 -10.33
N ARG A 124 -5.65 -11.58 -11.59
CA ARG A 124 -6.80 -12.27 -12.19
C ARG A 124 -6.40 -13.47 -13.02
#